data_adbe2dc1fbe19887878886cc8dec2120
#
_entry.id   adbe2dc1fbe19887878886cc8dec2120
#
_cell.length_a   1.000
_cell.length_b   1.000
_cell.length_c   1.000
_cell.angle_alpha   90.00
_cell.angle_beta   90.00
_cell.angle_gamma   90.00
#
_symmetry.space_group_name_H-M   'P 1'
#
loop_
_entity.id
_entity.type
_entity.pdbx_description
1 polymer ?
#
loop_
_entity_poly.entity_id
_entity_poly.type
_entity_poly.pdbx_seq_one_letter_code
_entity_poly.pdbx_strand_id
1 'polypeptide(L)'
;MTFKELDHELPNGFHDAILHDLRIDYLRGSAVLRMELDFGDPDGPKPEDYRSGEVKVTGMCFCSIDPPSHDHPYVPDGYPQNVSGDPAKPDRFPAFEELSRTLPPGVLCYRFYVDEWNSFINIAAKDVQISWVDEGTRAVE
;
A
#
# COMPACT_ATOMS: atom_id res chain seq x y z
N MET A 1 -4.29 -11.92 7.23
CA MET A 1 -2.97 -12.15 6.60
C MET A 1 -2.10 -10.91 6.71
N THR A 2 -0.82 -11.03 6.44
CA THR A 2 0.10 -9.89 6.38
C THR A 2 0.09 -9.27 4.97
N PHE A 3 0.64 -8.05 4.85
CA PHE A 3 0.84 -7.46 3.52
C PHE A 3 1.70 -8.34 2.61
N LYS A 4 2.72 -8.99 3.16
CA LYS A 4 3.58 -9.89 2.39
C LYS A 4 2.81 -11.09 1.85
N GLU A 5 1.94 -11.67 2.66
CA GLU A 5 1.08 -12.77 2.22
C GLU A 5 0.09 -12.32 1.15
N LEU A 6 -0.53 -11.14 1.32
CA LEU A 6 -1.43 -10.59 0.32
C LEU A 6 -0.67 -10.28 -0.99
N ASP A 7 0.53 -9.73 -0.90
CA ASP A 7 1.37 -9.49 -2.08
C ASP A 7 1.62 -10.78 -2.87
N HIS A 8 1.87 -11.88 -2.18
CA HIS A 8 2.06 -13.18 -2.82
C HIS A 8 0.80 -13.77 -3.46
N GLU A 9 -0.37 -13.46 -2.92
CA GLU A 9 -1.65 -13.93 -3.47
C GLU A 9 -2.06 -13.17 -4.73
N LEU A 10 -1.62 -11.93 -4.87
CA LEU A 10 -1.95 -11.10 -6.03
C LEU A 10 -1.05 -11.49 -7.22
N PRO A 11 -1.59 -11.55 -8.45
CA PRO A 11 -0.82 -11.98 -9.63
C PRO A 11 0.47 -11.17 -9.85
N ASN A 12 0.41 -9.86 -9.66
CA ASN A 12 1.58 -8.97 -9.79
C ASN A 12 1.91 -8.27 -8.48
N GLY A 13 1.39 -8.77 -7.35
CA GLY A 13 1.58 -8.16 -6.05
C GLY A 13 1.11 -6.72 -6.03
N PHE A 14 1.83 -5.89 -5.29
CA PHE A 14 1.62 -4.44 -5.26
C PHE A 14 2.55 -3.69 -6.23
N HIS A 15 3.13 -4.39 -7.20
CA HIS A 15 3.98 -3.75 -8.19
C HIS A 15 3.14 -2.89 -9.15
N ASP A 16 3.54 -1.65 -9.35
CA ASP A 16 2.84 -0.68 -10.20
C ASP A 16 1.35 -0.52 -9.87
N ALA A 17 0.98 -0.68 -8.61
CA ALA A 17 -0.36 -0.40 -8.15
C ALA A 17 -0.65 1.11 -8.22
N ILE A 18 -1.93 1.46 -8.28
CA ILE A 18 -2.37 2.86 -8.30
C ILE A 18 -3.10 3.13 -6.99
N LEU A 19 -2.56 4.04 -6.19
CA LEU A 19 -3.18 4.45 -4.93
C LEU A 19 -4.09 5.64 -5.18
N HIS A 20 -5.39 5.47 -4.88
CA HIS A 20 -6.39 6.52 -5.00
C HIS A 20 -6.65 7.25 -3.69
N ASP A 21 -6.60 6.53 -2.57
CA ASP A 21 -6.94 7.11 -1.28
C ASP A 21 -6.35 6.28 -0.14
N LEU A 22 -5.95 6.96 0.92
CA LEU A 22 -5.51 6.35 2.17
C LEU A 22 -6.25 7.05 3.31
N ARG A 23 -7.04 6.28 4.06
CA ARG A 23 -7.79 6.78 5.23
C ARG A 23 -7.31 6.06 6.47
N ILE A 24 -6.98 6.81 7.50
CA ILE A 24 -6.49 6.28 8.77
C ILE A 24 -7.50 6.62 9.86
N ASP A 25 -7.95 5.59 10.58
CA ASP A 25 -8.70 5.75 11.82
C ASP A 25 -7.71 5.55 12.98
N TYR A 26 -7.18 6.64 13.45
CA TYR A 26 -6.14 6.62 14.46
C TYR A 26 -6.60 5.96 15.77
N LEU A 27 -7.82 6.28 16.21
CA LEU A 27 -8.33 5.79 17.49
C LEU A 27 -8.62 4.28 17.48
N ARG A 28 -8.95 3.73 16.32
CA ARG A 28 -9.20 2.30 16.16
C ARG A 28 -7.99 1.51 15.70
N GLY A 29 -6.89 2.19 15.37
CA GLY A 29 -5.71 1.54 14.84
C GLY A 29 -5.97 0.80 13.53
N SER A 30 -6.71 1.44 12.63
CA SER A 30 -7.06 0.85 11.34
C SER A 30 -6.82 1.83 10.20
N ALA A 31 -6.74 1.29 8.99
CA ALA A 31 -6.60 2.09 7.78
C ALA A 31 -7.26 1.39 6.59
N VAL A 32 -7.60 2.16 5.57
CA VAL A 32 -8.13 1.65 4.30
C VAL A 32 -7.35 2.30 3.17
N LEU A 33 -6.79 1.47 2.28
CA LEU A 33 -6.16 1.93 1.06
C LEU A 33 -7.05 1.54 -0.12
N ARG A 34 -7.52 2.54 -0.88
CA ARG A 34 -8.21 2.29 -2.15
C ARG A 34 -7.18 2.25 -3.24
N MET A 35 -7.11 1.13 -3.94
CA MET A 35 -6.05 0.87 -4.91
C MET A 35 -6.62 0.21 -6.15
N GLU A 36 -5.96 0.43 -7.28
CA GLU A 36 -6.12 -0.42 -8.45
C GLU A 36 -4.89 -1.33 -8.54
N LEU A 37 -5.14 -2.62 -8.66
CA LEU A 37 -4.09 -3.64 -8.71
C LEU A 37 -4.07 -4.29 -10.08
N ASP A 38 -2.87 -4.52 -10.60
CA ASP A 38 -2.69 -5.06 -11.94
C ASP A 38 -2.76 -6.58 -11.94
N PHE A 39 -3.74 -7.14 -12.62
CA PHE A 39 -3.89 -8.57 -12.89
C PHE A 39 -3.42 -8.96 -14.29
N GLY A 40 -2.80 -8.04 -15.02
CA GLY A 40 -2.35 -8.28 -16.38
C GLY A 40 -1.22 -9.29 -16.47
N ASP A 41 -1.16 -9.98 -17.60
CA ASP A 41 -0.04 -10.84 -17.95
C ASP A 41 0.78 -10.14 -19.03
N PRO A 42 2.03 -9.73 -18.73
CA PRO A 42 2.87 -9.02 -19.72
C PRO A 42 3.09 -9.81 -21.02
N ASP A 43 3.03 -11.15 -20.94
CA ASP A 43 3.21 -12.04 -22.09
C ASP A 43 1.88 -12.49 -22.69
N GLY A 44 0.76 -12.03 -22.16
CA GLY A 44 -0.58 -12.44 -22.58
C GLY A 44 -1.31 -11.39 -23.41
N PRO A 45 -2.58 -11.69 -23.80
CA PRO A 45 -3.40 -10.77 -24.60
C PRO A 45 -3.81 -9.50 -23.85
N LYS A 46 -3.77 -9.52 -22.51
CA LYS A 46 -4.04 -8.36 -21.66
C LYS A 46 -2.82 -8.10 -20.77
N PRO A 47 -1.83 -7.32 -21.27
CA PRO A 47 -0.65 -7.01 -20.47
C PRO A 47 -0.95 -6.14 -19.24
N GLU A 48 -2.05 -5.37 -19.29
CA GLU A 48 -2.53 -4.58 -18.17
C GLU A 48 -4.01 -4.87 -17.95
N ASP A 49 -4.38 -5.19 -16.70
CA ASP A 49 -5.76 -5.45 -16.32
C ASP A 49 -5.95 -4.99 -14.87
N TYR A 50 -6.23 -3.70 -14.69
CA TYR A 50 -6.36 -3.09 -13.38
C TYR A 50 -7.73 -3.34 -12.77
N ARG A 51 -7.75 -3.78 -11.51
CA ARG A 51 -8.97 -4.00 -10.73
C ARG A 51 -8.94 -3.20 -9.46
N SER A 52 -10.05 -2.54 -9.15
CA SER A 52 -10.18 -1.72 -7.96
C SER A 52 -10.49 -2.59 -6.74
N GLY A 53 -9.76 -2.33 -5.66
CA GLY A 53 -9.95 -2.99 -4.39
C GLY A 53 -9.73 -2.04 -3.23
N GLU A 54 -10.21 -2.46 -2.06
CA GLU A 54 -9.96 -1.78 -0.80
C GLU A 54 -9.15 -2.73 0.09
N VAL A 55 -7.96 -2.30 0.48
CA VAL A 55 -7.12 -3.01 1.44
C VAL A 55 -7.40 -2.46 2.82
N LYS A 56 -8.05 -3.26 3.66
CA LYS A 56 -8.36 -2.90 5.04
C LYS A 56 -7.27 -3.41 5.96
N VAL A 57 -6.71 -2.50 6.73
CA VAL A 57 -5.63 -2.78 7.70
C VAL A 57 -6.21 -2.68 9.10
N THR A 58 -6.02 -3.72 9.92
CA THR A 58 -6.47 -3.73 11.31
C THR A 58 -5.33 -4.13 12.23
N GLY A 59 -5.44 -3.73 13.50
CA GLY A 59 -4.36 -3.95 14.47
C GLY A 59 -3.09 -3.24 14.06
N MET A 60 -3.21 -2.00 13.58
CA MET A 60 -2.08 -1.19 13.13
C MET A 60 -1.19 -0.84 14.32
N CYS A 61 0.07 -1.28 14.26
CA CYS A 61 1.06 -1.06 15.31
C CYS A 61 1.95 0.15 15.02
N PHE A 62 2.06 0.51 13.74
CA PHE A 62 2.90 1.61 13.29
C PHE A 62 2.42 2.10 11.93
N CYS A 63 2.49 3.40 11.73
CA CYS A 63 2.26 4.03 10.43
C CYS A 63 3.10 5.30 10.34
N SER A 64 3.85 5.45 9.27
CA SER A 64 4.51 6.72 8.97
C SER A 64 4.31 7.06 7.49
N ILE A 65 4.10 8.32 7.22
CA ILE A 65 3.88 8.83 5.87
C ILE A 65 4.85 9.98 5.65
N ASP A 66 5.77 9.80 4.71
CA ASP A 66 6.68 10.86 4.35
C ASP A 66 5.97 11.90 3.48
N PRO A 67 6.28 13.19 3.65
CA PRO A 67 5.75 14.20 2.74
C PRO A 67 6.35 14.05 1.35
N PRO A 68 5.72 14.64 0.31
CA PRO A 68 6.31 14.69 -1.02
C PRO A 68 7.70 15.31 -0.98
N SER A 69 8.63 14.76 -1.77
CA SER A 69 9.98 15.30 -1.87
C SER A 69 9.94 16.68 -2.54
N HIS A 70 10.72 17.62 -2.01
CA HIS A 70 10.84 18.96 -2.59
C HIS A 70 11.47 18.98 -3.98
N ASP A 71 12.20 17.92 -4.31
CA ASP A 71 12.90 17.80 -5.60
C ASP A 71 12.04 17.18 -6.70
N HIS A 72 10.83 16.74 -6.35
CA HIS A 72 9.93 16.12 -7.32
C HIS A 72 8.85 17.08 -7.78
N PRO A 73 8.38 16.93 -9.03
CA PRO A 73 7.31 17.75 -9.54
C PRO A 73 6.04 17.63 -8.67
N TYR A 74 5.42 18.76 -8.42
CA TYR A 74 4.14 18.79 -7.74
C TYR A 74 3.06 18.17 -8.62
N VAL A 75 2.20 17.35 -8.03
CA VAL A 75 1.00 16.84 -8.68
C VAL A 75 -0.24 17.39 -7.98
N PRO A 76 -1.35 17.58 -8.71
CA PRO A 76 -2.57 18.13 -8.11
C PRO A 76 -3.10 17.27 -6.97
N ASP A 77 -3.79 17.91 -6.02
CA ASP A 77 -4.46 17.22 -4.94
C ASP A 77 -5.43 16.16 -5.48
N GLY A 78 -5.42 15.00 -4.87
CA GLY A 78 -6.29 13.89 -5.27
C GLY A 78 -5.84 13.15 -6.53
N TYR A 79 -4.68 13.50 -7.08
CA TYR A 79 -4.15 12.79 -8.24
C TYR A 79 -3.71 11.37 -7.83
N PRO A 80 -4.20 10.32 -8.52
CA PRO A 80 -3.78 8.95 -8.20
C PRO A 80 -2.29 8.74 -8.37
N GLN A 81 -1.70 8.01 -7.44
CA GLN A 81 -0.25 7.80 -7.39
C GLN A 81 0.12 6.37 -7.75
N ASN A 82 1.13 6.20 -8.57
CA ASN A 82 1.78 4.92 -8.76
C ASN A 82 2.54 4.55 -7.48
N VAL A 83 2.30 3.35 -6.98
CA VAL A 83 2.99 2.84 -5.79
C VAL A 83 3.50 1.43 -6.04
N SER A 84 4.60 1.09 -5.37
CA SER A 84 5.13 -0.26 -5.37
C SER A 84 5.40 -0.68 -3.92
N GLY A 85 4.91 -1.87 -3.54
CA GLY A 85 5.01 -2.37 -2.20
C GLY A 85 6.15 -3.36 -2.03
N ASP A 86 6.80 -3.33 -0.88
CA ASP A 86 7.89 -4.23 -0.53
C ASP A 86 8.02 -4.33 1.00
N PRO A 87 8.43 -5.49 1.54
CA PRO A 87 8.78 -5.54 2.95
C PRO A 87 9.87 -4.54 3.29
N ALA A 88 9.65 -3.74 4.31
CA ALA A 88 10.63 -2.73 4.71
C ALA A 88 11.88 -3.41 5.27
N LYS A 89 13.05 -2.97 4.81
CA LYS A 89 14.35 -3.52 5.23
C LYS A 89 14.98 -2.64 6.30
N PRO A 90 15.32 -3.22 7.47
CA PRO A 90 15.87 -2.44 8.59
C PRO A 90 17.16 -1.69 8.26
N ASP A 91 17.98 -2.22 7.36
CA ASP A 91 19.29 -1.71 7.01
C ASP A 91 19.29 -0.33 6.33
N ARG A 92 18.14 0.07 5.78
CA ARG A 92 18.01 1.35 5.07
C ARG A 92 17.47 2.48 5.93
N PHE A 93 17.12 2.19 7.17
CA PHE A 93 16.43 3.15 8.02
C PHE A 93 16.76 2.85 9.48
N PRO A 94 17.79 3.50 10.06
CA PRO A 94 18.25 3.16 11.42
C PRO A 94 17.18 3.20 12.51
N ALA A 95 16.27 4.19 12.44
CA ALA A 95 15.16 4.26 13.38
C ALA A 95 14.19 3.07 13.24
N PHE A 96 14.18 2.43 12.10
CA PHE A 96 13.35 1.30 11.79
C PHE A 96 13.84 0.01 12.46
N GLU A 97 15.14 -0.15 12.58
CA GLU A 97 15.74 -1.30 13.29
C GLU A 97 15.29 -1.32 14.76
N GLU A 98 15.29 -0.16 15.40
CA GLU A 98 14.83 -0.02 16.78
C GLU A 98 13.32 -0.28 16.87
N LEU A 99 12.53 0.25 15.95
CA LEU A 99 11.10 0.02 15.88
C LEU A 99 10.76 -1.46 15.69
N SER A 100 11.47 -2.16 14.80
CA SER A 100 11.18 -3.55 14.50
C SER A 100 11.32 -4.46 15.72
N ARG A 101 12.13 -4.07 16.69
CA ARG A 101 12.29 -4.78 17.96
C ARG A 101 11.09 -4.63 18.88
N THR A 102 10.30 -3.58 18.69
CA THR A 102 9.13 -3.28 19.53
C THR A 102 7.83 -3.81 18.93
N LEU A 103 7.85 -4.29 17.69
CA LEU A 103 6.67 -4.84 17.04
C LEU A 103 6.29 -6.19 17.65
N PRO A 104 4.99 -6.51 17.73
CA PRO A 104 4.57 -7.84 18.18
C PRO A 104 5.15 -8.95 17.31
N PRO A 105 5.33 -10.18 17.85
CA PRO A 105 5.83 -11.30 17.07
C PRO A 105 4.98 -11.54 15.82
N GLY A 106 5.65 -11.75 14.69
CA GLY A 106 4.99 -12.00 13.39
C GLY A 106 4.50 -10.77 12.66
N VAL A 107 4.59 -9.58 13.29
CA VAL A 107 4.23 -8.32 12.64
C VAL A 107 5.46 -7.75 11.95
N LEU A 108 5.36 -7.56 10.64
CA LEU A 108 6.40 -6.96 9.83
C LEU A 108 5.94 -5.60 9.31
N CYS A 109 6.86 -4.69 9.15
CA CYS A 109 6.57 -3.43 8.50
C CYS A 109 6.60 -3.60 6.98
N TYR A 110 5.60 -3.06 6.31
CA TYR A 110 5.50 -3.05 4.87
C TYR A 110 5.65 -1.61 4.38
N ARG A 111 6.30 -1.44 3.23
CA ARG A 111 6.61 -0.11 2.69
C ARG A 111 6.04 0.02 1.29
N PHE A 112 5.32 1.12 1.06
CA PHE A 112 4.93 1.54 -0.27
C PHE A 112 5.79 2.72 -0.69
N TYR A 113 6.44 2.60 -1.84
CA TYR A 113 7.11 3.72 -2.49
C TYR A 113 6.10 4.43 -3.39
N VAL A 114 5.97 5.75 -3.22
CA VAL A 114 5.07 6.59 -3.99
C VAL A 114 5.91 7.30 -5.06
N ASP A 115 5.79 6.84 -6.32
CA ASP A 115 6.68 7.25 -7.41
C ASP A 115 6.70 8.74 -7.66
N GLU A 116 5.50 9.34 -7.82
CA GLU A 116 5.38 10.75 -8.20
C GLU A 116 5.91 11.70 -7.12
N TRP A 117 5.89 11.29 -5.88
CA TRP A 117 6.31 12.12 -4.76
C TRP A 117 7.66 11.72 -4.17
N ASN A 118 8.27 10.66 -4.70
CA ASN A 118 9.52 10.11 -4.15
C ASN A 118 9.48 10.02 -2.62
N SER A 119 8.43 9.40 -2.11
CA SER A 119 8.19 9.31 -0.68
C SER A 119 7.73 7.91 -0.30
N PHE A 120 7.67 7.63 1.00
CA PHE A 120 7.33 6.31 1.50
C PHE A 120 6.14 6.35 2.45
N ILE A 121 5.30 5.32 2.36
CA ILE A 121 4.29 4.99 3.35
C ILE A 121 4.72 3.69 4.01
N ASN A 122 4.92 3.70 5.33
CA ASN A 122 5.30 2.52 6.10
C ASN A 122 4.16 2.12 7.03
N ILE A 123 3.73 0.87 6.98
CA ILE A 123 2.64 0.35 7.79
C ILE A 123 3.04 -0.99 8.40
N ALA A 124 2.89 -1.13 9.71
CA ALA A 124 3.00 -2.41 10.40
C ALA A 124 1.68 -2.71 11.09
N ALA A 125 1.10 -3.86 10.81
CA ALA A 125 -0.22 -4.23 11.30
C ALA A 125 -0.34 -5.73 11.48
N LYS A 126 -1.31 -6.13 12.31
CA LYS A 126 -1.57 -7.55 12.61
C LYS A 126 -2.31 -8.25 11.48
N ASP A 127 -3.15 -7.54 10.76
CA ASP A 127 -3.98 -8.15 9.72
C ASP A 127 -4.29 -7.18 8.60
N VAL A 128 -4.32 -7.70 7.37
CA VAL A 128 -4.81 -6.99 6.19
C VAL A 128 -5.78 -7.89 5.44
N GLN A 129 -6.81 -7.28 4.87
CA GLN A 129 -7.81 -7.97 4.06
C GLN A 129 -8.11 -7.12 2.84
N ILE A 130 -8.35 -7.76 1.71
CA ILE A 130 -8.76 -7.06 0.50
C ILE A 130 -10.20 -7.40 0.15
N SER A 131 -10.96 -6.39 -0.25
CA SER A 131 -12.28 -6.56 -0.86
C SER A 131 -12.30 -5.85 -2.21
N TRP A 132 -12.88 -6.51 -3.20
CA TRP A 132 -12.93 -5.97 -4.56
C TRP A 132 -14.15 -5.08 -4.73
N VAL A 133 -13.93 -3.96 -5.42
CA VAL A 133 -15.02 -3.03 -5.74
C VAL A 133 -15.68 -3.51 -7.02
N ASP A 134 -17.01 -3.74 -6.96
CA ASP A 134 -17.79 -4.09 -8.12
C ASP A 134 -17.88 -2.90 -9.08
N GLU A 135 -17.70 -3.15 -10.38
CA GLU A 135 -17.78 -2.11 -11.40
C GLU A 135 -19.10 -1.34 -11.37
N GLY A 136 -20.20 -2.03 -11.06
CA GLY A 136 -21.51 -1.38 -10.89
C GLY A 136 -21.53 -0.38 -9.74
N THR A 137 -20.83 -0.66 -8.65
CA THR A 137 -20.67 0.25 -7.51
C THR A 137 -19.80 1.45 -7.89
N ARG A 138 -18.76 1.24 -8.69
CA ARG A 138 -17.88 2.30 -9.19
C ARG A 138 -18.62 3.34 -10.02
N ALA A 139 -19.56 2.89 -10.85
CA ALA A 139 -20.29 3.77 -11.75
C ALA A 139 -21.20 4.75 -11.02
N VAL A 140 -21.54 4.49 -9.75
CA VAL A 140 -22.43 5.31 -8.92
C VAL A 140 -21.66 6.39 -8.15
N GLU A 141 -20.38 6.20 -7.98
CA GLU A 141 -19.51 7.17 -7.30
C GLU A 141 -19.07 8.28 -8.26
#